data_db0dc2789b291ece92ec8e67722ee001
#
_entry.id   db0dc2789b291ece92ec8e67722ee001
#
_cell.length_a   1.000
_cell.length_b   1.000
_cell.length_c   1.000
_cell.angle_alpha   90.00
_cell.angle_beta   90.00
_cell.angle_gamma   90.00
#
_symmetry.space_group_name_H-M   'P 1'
#
loop_
_entity.id
_entity.type
_entity.pdbx_description
1 polymer ?
#
loop_
_entity_poly.entity_id
_entity_poly.type
_entity_poly.pdbx_seq_one_letter_code
_entity_poly.pdbx_strand_id
1 'polypeptide(L)'
;RLYNDPGLKGIIYHTVKFCDFYSFEYAQIKQNVTVPLLKIESDYTVQSSGQLLTRLEAFAESMNMEELEGKELKMGKGYFAGIDSGSTSTDVVILDKDQNIVTGIILPTGAGAAIGAERALEEALKDAGLQREDIDAMVTTGYGRTAISDGDKSITEITCHARGAHFLNPEVRTVIDIGGQDSKVIRLDENGAVANFVMNDKCAAGTGRFLEMMARTMEMSLDDMGKAGLSYKEDITISSMCTVFAESEVVSLIAQNKATDDLSLIHI
;
A
#
# COMPACT_ATOMS: atom_id res chain seq x y z
N ARG A 1 -33.74 7.08 -5.10
CA ARG A 1 -34.37 6.83 -3.76
C ARG A 1 -33.48 6.05 -2.82
N LEU A 2 -32.69 5.06 -3.33
CA LEU A 2 -31.81 4.25 -2.48
C LEU A 2 -30.64 5.05 -1.87
N TYR A 3 -30.15 6.07 -2.56
CA TYR A 3 -28.98 6.87 -2.11
C TYR A 3 -29.25 7.80 -0.91
N ASN A 4 -30.53 7.98 -0.54
CA ASN A 4 -30.96 8.84 0.56
C ASN A 4 -31.48 8.03 1.77
N ASP A 5 -31.16 6.75 1.85
CA ASP A 5 -31.50 5.93 3.00
C ASP A 5 -30.58 6.31 4.19
N PRO A 6 -31.13 6.75 5.33
CA PRO A 6 -30.31 7.10 6.49
C PRO A 6 -29.55 5.92 7.12
N GLY A 7 -29.92 4.69 6.77
CA GLY A 7 -29.21 3.49 7.17
C GLY A 7 -28.05 3.08 6.24
N LEU A 8 -27.90 3.77 5.10
CA LEU A 8 -26.85 3.46 4.12
C LEU A 8 -25.50 3.99 4.60
N LYS A 9 -24.58 3.10 4.94
CA LYS A 9 -23.23 3.48 5.41
C LYS A 9 -22.20 3.57 4.29
N GLY A 10 -22.40 2.90 3.17
CA GLY A 10 -21.49 2.91 2.02
C GLY A 10 -22.06 2.14 0.84
N ILE A 11 -21.49 2.32 -0.34
CA ILE A 11 -21.92 1.68 -1.59
C ILE A 11 -20.72 0.97 -2.21
N ILE A 12 -20.91 -0.29 -2.58
CA ILE A 12 -19.98 -1.03 -3.43
C ILE A 12 -20.57 -1.08 -4.83
N TYR A 13 -19.87 -0.45 -5.78
CA TYR A 13 -20.25 -0.45 -7.19
C TYR A 13 -19.38 -1.44 -7.96
N HIS A 14 -19.93 -2.58 -8.32
CA HIS A 14 -19.23 -3.63 -9.02
C HIS A 14 -19.47 -3.56 -10.53
N THR A 15 -18.38 -3.56 -11.30
CA THR A 15 -18.41 -3.60 -12.77
C THR A 15 -17.55 -4.74 -13.30
N VAL A 16 -17.88 -5.20 -14.51
CA VAL A 16 -17.01 -6.11 -15.27
C VAL A 16 -16.01 -5.27 -16.06
N LYS A 17 -14.75 -5.73 -16.17
CA LYS A 17 -13.72 -5.08 -17.00
C LYS A 17 -14.22 -4.83 -18.42
N PHE A 18 -13.79 -3.70 -18.99
CA PHE A 18 -14.13 -3.27 -20.35
C PHE A 18 -15.60 -2.96 -20.60
N CYS A 19 -16.39 -2.72 -19.55
CA CYS A 19 -17.78 -2.28 -19.72
C CYS A 19 -17.90 -0.76 -19.59
N ASP A 20 -17.81 -0.05 -20.72
CA ASP A 20 -17.86 1.42 -20.76
C ASP A 20 -19.19 1.98 -20.25
N PHE A 21 -20.29 1.27 -20.45
CA PHE A 21 -21.62 1.68 -20.00
C PHE A 21 -21.66 1.90 -18.48
N TYR A 22 -21.14 0.96 -17.70
CA TYR A 22 -21.10 1.06 -16.23
C TYR A 22 -20.10 2.12 -15.73
N SER A 23 -19.08 2.45 -16.53
CA SER A 23 -18.16 3.55 -16.17
C SER A 23 -18.84 4.91 -16.22
N PHE A 24 -19.76 5.13 -17.16
CA PHE A 24 -20.60 6.32 -17.23
C PHE A 24 -21.58 6.41 -16.05
N GLU A 25 -22.25 5.32 -15.72
CA GLU A 25 -23.17 5.24 -14.60
C GLU A 25 -22.45 5.51 -13.27
N TYR A 26 -21.23 4.98 -13.07
CA TYR A 26 -20.43 5.24 -11.89
C TYR A 26 -20.16 6.73 -11.68
N ALA A 27 -19.81 7.46 -12.74
CA ALA A 27 -19.58 8.89 -12.67
C ALA A 27 -20.82 9.67 -12.20
N GLN A 28 -22.02 9.27 -12.66
CA GLN A 28 -23.28 9.86 -12.21
C GLN A 28 -23.60 9.51 -10.74
N ILE A 29 -23.38 8.27 -10.35
CA ILE A 29 -23.59 7.84 -8.95
C ILE A 29 -22.67 8.63 -8.04
N LYS A 30 -21.37 8.73 -8.36
CA LYS A 30 -20.37 9.44 -7.57
C LYS A 30 -20.71 10.90 -7.30
N GLN A 31 -21.40 11.57 -8.24
CA GLN A 31 -21.83 12.96 -8.07
C GLN A 31 -23.04 13.12 -7.15
N ASN A 32 -23.82 12.07 -6.94
CA ASN A 32 -25.12 12.12 -6.26
C ASN A 32 -25.13 11.42 -4.89
N VAL A 33 -24.04 10.77 -4.49
CA VAL A 33 -23.94 10.06 -3.20
C VAL A 33 -23.06 10.82 -2.24
N THR A 34 -23.49 10.84 -0.96
CA THR A 34 -22.76 11.47 0.15
C THR A 34 -22.03 10.46 1.02
N VAL A 35 -22.35 9.17 0.88
CA VAL A 35 -21.69 8.07 1.59
C VAL A 35 -20.46 7.55 0.82
N PRO A 36 -19.50 6.89 1.49
CA PRO A 36 -18.36 6.28 0.83
C PRO A 36 -18.77 5.36 -0.32
N LEU A 37 -18.05 5.43 -1.44
CA LEU A 37 -18.32 4.67 -2.66
C LEU A 37 -17.06 3.94 -3.12
N LEU A 38 -17.06 2.61 -3.04
CA LEU A 38 -16.01 1.75 -3.57
C LEU A 38 -16.38 1.25 -4.97
N LYS A 39 -15.54 1.53 -5.98
CA LYS A 39 -15.64 0.90 -7.30
C LYS A 39 -14.79 -0.37 -7.34
N ILE A 40 -15.39 -1.47 -7.74
CA ILE A 40 -14.75 -2.76 -7.96
C ILE A 40 -14.90 -3.16 -9.42
N GLU A 41 -13.80 -3.53 -10.05
CA GLU A 41 -13.79 -4.12 -11.39
C GLU A 41 -13.28 -5.56 -11.33
N SER A 42 -14.06 -6.51 -11.82
CA SER A 42 -13.64 -7.91 -11.90
C SER A 42 -13.74 -8.46 -13.31
N ASP A 43 -12.98 -9.51 -13.58
CA ASP A 43 -12.98 -10.27 -14.82
C ASP A 43 -13.44 -11.73 -14.61
N TYR A 44 -14.03 -12.02 -13.46
CA TYR A 44 -14.45 -13.35 -13.02
C TYR A 44 -13.30 -14.36 -12.85
N THR A 45 -12.04 -13.92 -12.83
CA THR A 45 -10.91 -14.81 -12.56
C THR A 45 -10.67 -14.94 -11.05
N VAL A 46 -10.30 -16.15 -10.61
CA VAL A 46 -10.00 -16.45 -9.19
C VAL A 46 -8.68 -15.76 -8.74
N GLN A 47 -7.79 -15.42 -9.68
CA GLN A 47 -6.48 -14.85 -9.40
C GLN A 47 -6.52 -13.46 -8.74
N SER A 48 -7.63 -12.74 -8.85
CA SER A 48 -7.80 -11.41 -8.24
C SER A 48 -8.47 -11.41 -6.86
N SER A 49 -8.73 -12.59 -6.27
CA SER A 49 -9.54 -12.70 -5.05
C SER A 49 -8.90 -12.02 -3.83
N GLY A 50 -7.59 -12.16 -3.65
CA GLY A 50 -6.86 -11.53 -2.51
C GLY A 50 -6.88 -10.00 -2.59
N GLN A 51 -6.66 -9.45 -3.77
CA GLN A 51 -6.70 -8.01 -4.01
C GLN A 51 -8.10 -7.42 -3.84
N LEU A 52 -9.11 -8.17 -4.29
CA LEU A 52 -10.51 -7.81 -4.10
C LEU A 52 -10.87 -7.79 -2.62
N LEU A 53 -10.42 -8.79 -1.87
CA LEU A 53 -10.62 -8.88 -0.42
C LEU A 53 -9.98 -7.70 0.30
N THR A 54 -8.74 -7.35 0.01
CA THR A 54 -8.06 -6.18 0.58
C THR A 54 -8.84 -4.89 0.37
N ARG A 55 -9.40 -4.68 -0.84
CA ARG A 55 -10.22 -3.49 -1.13
C ARG A 55 -11.53 -3.48 -0.34
N LEU A 56 -12.18 -4.62 -0.20
CA LEU A 56 -13.42 -4.76 0.56
C LEU A 56 -13.17 -4.56 2.06
N GLU A 57 -12.10 -5.14 2.60
CA GLU A 57 -11.70 -4.98 3.99
C GLU A 57 -11.34 -3.52 4.30
N ALA A 58 -10.50 -2.87 3.49
CA ALA A 58 -10.16 -1.47 3.66
C ALA A 58 -11.39 -0.55 3.60
N PHE A 59 -12.35 -0.86 2.72
CA PHE A 59 -13.60 -0.12 2.65
C PHE A 59 -14.45 -0.34 3.90
N ALA A 60 -14.54 -1.57 4.41
CA ALA A 60 -15.23 -1.87 5.66
C ALA A 60 -14.56 -1.19 6.87
N GLU A 61 -13.22 -1.22 6.94
CA GLU A 61 -12.44 -0.53 7.98
C GLU A 61 -12.69 0.98 7.96
N SER A 62 -12.79 1.61 6.78
CA SER A 62 -13.07 3.04 6.67
C SER A 62 -14.45 3.46 7.20
N MET A 63 -15.39 2.51 7.30
CA MET A 63 -16.73 2.75 7.84
C MET A 63 -16.87 2.40 9.32
N ASN A 64 -15.97 1.58 9.87
CA ASN A 64 -16.05 1.01 11.22
C ASN A 64 -14.92 1.47 12.14
N MET A 65 -14.37 2.67 11.90
CA MET A 65 -13.21 3.18 12.65
C MET A 65 -13.43 3.21 14.17
N GLU A 66 -14.66 3.41 14.64
CA GLU A 66 -14.98 3.41 16.08
C GLU A 66 -14.77 2.03 16.73
N GLU A 67 -14.94 0.93 15.99
CA GLU A 67 -14.66 -0.43 16.51
C GLU A 67 -13.17 -0.73 16.61
N LEU A 68 -12.32 0.01 15.88
CA LEU A 68 -10.87 -0.13 15.96
C LEU A 68 -10.29 0.49 17.24
N GLU A 69 -10.97 1.45 17.83
CA GLU A 69 -10.53 2.20 19.02
C GLU A 69 -10.99 1.58 20.35
N GLY A 70 -11.88 0.58 20.34
CA GLY A 70 -12.72 0.23 21.49
C GLY A 70 -12.34 -0.98 22.34
N LYS A 71 -11.17 -1.65 22.17
CA LYS A 71 -10.75 -2.72 23.10
C LYS A 71 -9.75 -2.20 24.12
N GLU A 72 -10.13 -2.22 25.41
CA GLU A 72 -9.15 -2.08 26.51
C GLU A 72 -8.11 -3.21 26.39
N LEU A 73 -6.90 -2.86 25.97
CA LEU A 73 -5.74 -3.76 26.01
C LEU A 73 -5.35 -3.95 27.47
N LYS A 74 -5.14 -5.20 27.86
CA LYS A 74 -4.52 -5.50 29.16
C LYS A 74 -3.06 -5.07 29.06
N MET A 75 -2.73 -3.94 29.65
CA MET A 75 -1.39 -3.40 29.68
C MET A 75 -0.49 -4.31 30.51
N GLY A 76 0.51 -4.92 29.88
CA GLY A 76 1.62 -5.64 30.50
C GLY A 76 2.80 -4.73 30.69
N LYS A 77 3.87 -4.91 29.88
CA LYS A 77 5.09 -4.07 29.92
C LYS A 77 4.98 -2.78 29.11
N GLY A 78 3.97 -2.66 28.28
CA GLY A 78 3.68 -1.46 27.49
C GLY A 78 4.41 -1.41 26.17
N TYR A 79 4.69 -2.57 25.53
CA TYR A 79 5.26 -2.63 24.19
C TYR A 79 4.23 -3.19 23.19
N PHE A 80 4.25 -2.64 21.99
CA PHE A 80 3.33 -2.97 20.89
C PHE A 80 4.10 -3.22 19.62
N ALA A 81 3.77 -4.29 18.90
CA ALA A 81 4.42 -4.61 17.63
C ALA A 81 3.47 -4.43 16.45
N GLY A 82 4.00 -3.85 15.37
CA GLY A 82 3.37 -3.83 14.06
C GLY A 82 4.21 -4.64 13.06
N ILE A 83 3.58 -5.53 12.30
CA ILE A 83 4.23 -6.34 11.28
C ILE A 83 3.55 -6.10 9.94
N ASP A 84 4.26 -5.51 9.00
CA ASP A 84 3.84 -5.42 7.59
C ASP A 84 4.53 -6.53 6.79
N SER A 85 3.78 -7.54 6.43
CA SER A 85 4.26 -8.62 5.58
C SER A 85 3.92 -8.35 4.12
N GLY A 86 4.75 -7.56 3.48
CA GLY A 86 4.64 -7.21 2.06
C GLY A 86 5.12 -8.32 1.13
N SER A 87 4.93 -8.11 -0.17
CA SER A 87 5.36 -9.06 -1.21
C SER A 87 6.88 -9.10 -1.43
N THR A 88 7.59 -8.06 -1.05
CA THR A 88 9.04 -7.89 -1.25
C THR A 88 9.78 -7.84 0.08
N SER A 89 9.34 -7.00 1.00
CA SER A 89 9.89 -6.86 2.35
C SER A 89 8.86 -7.22 3.42
N THR A 90 9.37 -7.56 4.59
CA THR A 90 8.60 -7.65 5.83
C THR A 90 9.21 -6.66 6.81
N ASP A 91 8.38 -5.74 7.27
CA ASP A 91 8.77 -4.61 8.08
C ASP A 91 8.15 -4.77 9.47
N VAL A 92 8.97 -4.62 10.52
CA VAL A 92 8.52 -4.71 11.91
C VAL A 92 8.87 -3.44 12.64
N VAL A 93 7.92 -2.89 13.38
CA VAL A 93 8.14 -1.77 14.29
C VAL A 93 7.68 -2.15 15.69
N ILE A 94 8.46 -1.79 16.71
CA ILE A 94 8.07 -1.90 18.12
C ILE A 94 7.94 -0.50 18.69
N LEU A 95 6.80 -0.23 19.31
CA LEU A 95 6.48 1.02 20.00
C LEU A 95 6.41 0.77 21.50
N ASP A 96 6.75 1.79 22.31
CA ASP A 96 6.45 1.81 23.74
C ASP A 96 5.02 2.35 23.99
N LYS A 97 4.61 2.36 25.26
CA LYS A 97 3.30 2.87 25.72
C LYS A 97 3.07 4.36 25.40
N ASP A 98 4.12 5.12 25.21
CA ASP A 98 4.08 6.54 24.90
C ASP A 98 4.18 6.78 23.36
N GLN A 99 4.05 5.70 22.58
CA GLN A 99 4.10 5.65 21.11
C GLN A 99 5.46 6.07 20.52
N ASN A 100 6.54 5.99 21.29
CA ASN A 100 7.88 6.18 20.73
C ASN A 100 8.32 4.91 20.00
N ILE A 101 9.01 5.08 18.87
CA ILE A 101 9.62 3.97 18.15
C ILE A 101 10.82 3.46 18.94
N VAL A 102 10.75 2.23 19.43
CA VAL A 102 11.83 1.52 20.12
C VAL A 102 12.81 0.95 19.11
N THR A 103 12.29 0.26 18.08
CA THR A 103 13.06 -0.27 16.97
C THR A 103 12.23 -0.40 15.71
N GLY A 104 12.90 -0.46 14.55
CA GLY A 104 12.30 -0.74 13.25
C GLY A 104 13.25 -1.60 12.42
N ILE A 105 12.75 -2.73 11.92
CA ILE A 105 13.51 -3.70 11.13
C ILE A 105 12.82 -3.91 9.79
N ILE A 106 13.61 -3.94 8.72
CA ILE A 106 13.16 -4.23 7.35
C ILE A 106 13.98 -5.41 6.83
N LEU A 107 13.32 -6.51 6.51
CA LEU A 107 13.96 -7.69 5.94
C LEU A 107 13.23 -8.15 4.66
N PRO A 108 13.93 -8.80 3.71
CA PRO A 108 13.25 -9.45 2.59
C PRO A 108 12.24 -10.49 3.08
N THR A 109 11.02 -10.49 2.55
CA THR A 109 9.97 -11.46 2.93
C THR A 109 10.41 -12.91 2.63
N GLY A 110 11.13 -13.12 1.53
CA GLY A 110 11.63 -14.44 1.16
C GLY A 110 10.51 -15.37 0.64
N ALA A 111 10.63 -16.65 0.94
CA ALA A 111 9.78 -17.70 0.36
C ALA A 111 8.42 -17.89 1.06
N GLY A 112 8.14 -17.15 2.15
CA GLY A 112 6.87 -17.30 2.87
C GLY A 112 6.62 -16.17 3.87
N ALA A 113 5.40 -15.64 3.85
CA ALA A 113 5.00 -14.51 4.68
C ALA A 113 5.16 -14.79 6.19
N ALA A 114 4.69 -15.95 6.67
CA ALA A 114 4.80 -16.31 8.09
C ALA A 114 6.27 -16.46 8.54
N ILE A 115 7.11 -17.10 7.72
CA ILE A 115 8.53 -17.30 8.03
C ILE A 115 9.28 -15.95 8.02
N GLY A 116 8.96 -15.09 7.04
CA GLY A 116 9.53 -13.74 6.95
C GLY A 116 9.15 -12.88 8.15
N ALA A 117 7.89 -12.96 8.57
CA ALA A 117 7.37 -12.23 9.74
C ALA A 117 8.04 -12.68 11.05
N GLU A 118 8.14 -13.98 11.27
CA GLU A 118 8.79 -14.52 12.47
C GLU A 118 10.25 -14.09 12.56
N ARG A 119 11.01 -14.24 11.47
CA ARG A 119 12.41 -13.81 11.40
C ARG A 119 12.58 -12.32 11.66
N ALA A 120 11.71 -11.48 11.08
CA ALA A 120 11.78 -10.03 11.25
C ALA A 120 11.41 -9.62 12.69
N LEU A 121 10.43 -10.29 13.29
CA LEU A 121 10.04 -10.06 14.69
C LEU A 121 11.15 -10.48 15.66
N GLU A 122 11.78 -11.65 15.46
CA GLU A 122 12.91 -12.10 16.28
C GLU A 122 14.07 -11.10 16.24
N GLU A 123 14.39 -10.57 15.05
CA GLU A 123 15.46 -9.57 14.93
C GLU A 123 15.08 -8.24 15.59
N ALA A 124 13.82 -7.81 15.49
CA ALA A 124 13.32 -6.62 16.15
C ALA A 124 13.34 -6.76 17.68
N LEU A 125 12.92 -7.89 18.22
CA LEU A 125 12.95 -8.18 19.65
C LEU A 125 14.40 -8.17 20.18
N LYS A 126 15.31 -8.80 19.45
CA LYS A 126 16.73 -8.83 19.77
C LYS A 126 17.36 -7.43 19.76
N ASP A 127 17.07 -6.62 18.75
CA ASP A 127 17.55 -5.24 18.64
C ASP A 127 17.03 -4.37 19.78
N ALA A 128 15.77 -4.52 20.16
CA ALA A 128 15.14 -3.84 21.29
C ALA A 128 15.56 -4.38 22.67
N GLY A 129 16.21 -5.54 22.75
CA GLY A 129 16.51 -6.22 24.01
C GLY A 129 15.27 -6.74 24.75
N LEU A 130 14.22 -7.06 24.00
CA LEU A 130 12.92 -7.53 24.48
C LEU A 130 12.72 -9.02 24.23
N GLN A 131 11.77 -9.60 24.98
CA GLN A 131 11.25 -10.97 24.74
C GLN A 131 9.84 -10.86 24.15
N ARG A 132 9.36 -11.95 23.54
CA ARG A 132 8.03 -11.99 22.95
C ARG A 132 6.91 -11.70 23.94
N GLU A 133 7.08 -12.15 25.19
CA GLU A 133 6.15 -11.94 26.30
C GLU A 133 6.10 -10.47 26.77
N ASP A 134 6.99 -9.63 26.31
CA ASP A 134 7.02 -8.21 26.61
C ASP A 134 6.08 -7.41 25.68
N ILE A 135 5.63 -8.04 24.58
CA ILE A 135 4.71 -7.44 23.63
C ILE A 135 3.27 -7.63 24.10
N ASP A 136 2.60 -6.54 24.40
CA ASP A 136 1.23 -6.54 24.92
C ASP A 136 0.18 -6.75 23.83
N ALA A 137 0.44 -6.26 22.62
CA ALA A 137 -0.40 -6.51 21.45
C ALA A 137 0.39 -6.41 20.15
N MET A 138 -0.06 -7.18 19.15
CA MET A 138 0.55 -7.26 17.83
C MET A 138 -0.49 -7.06 16.73
N VAL A 139 -0.23 -6.12 15.83
CA VAL A 139 -1.03 -5.87 14.63
C VAL A 139 -0.28 -6.36 13.41
N THR A 140 -0.96 -7.10 12.54
CA THR A 140 -0.42 -7.56 11.25
C THR A 140 -1.07 -6.86 10.09
N THR A 141 -0.29 -6.52 9.08
CA THR A 141 -0.74 -5.88 7.84
C THR A 141 0.02 -6.41 6.62
N GLY A 142 -0.26 -5.87 5.44
CA GLY A 142 0.29 -6.31 4.16
C GLY A 142 -0.43 -7.52 3.56
N TYR A 143 0.01 -7.96 2.40
CA TYR A 143 -0.59 -9.11 1.71
C TYR A 143 -0.46 -10.43 2.49
N GLY A 144 0.60 -10.56 3.29
CA GLY A 144 0.86 -11.73 4.12
C GLY A 144 0.16 -11.73 5.48
N ARG A 145 -0.57 -10.68 5.86
CA ARG A 145 -1.14 -10.48 7.20
C ARG A 145 -1.96 -11.66 7.73
N THR A 146 -2.72 -12.33 6.85
CA THR A 146 -3.58 -13.45 7.23
C THR A 146 -2.83 -14.76 7.44
N ALA A 147 -1.58 -14.85 7.00
CA ALA A 147 -0.73 -16.02 7.22
C ALA A 147 0.01 -15.96 8.58
N ILE A 148 -0.05 -14.83 9.29
CA ILE A 148 0.59 -14.64 10.59
C ILE A 148 -0.45 -14.92 11.67
N SER A 149 -0.35 -16.11 12.31
CA SER A 149 -1.36 -16.59 13.26
C SER A 149 -1.34 -15.90 14.62
N ASP A 150 -0.22 -15.29 14.99
CA ASP A 150 0.03 -14.75 16.32
C ASP A 150 -0.32 -13.28 16.47
N GLY A 151 -0.85 -12.65 15.42
CA GLY A 151 -1.34 -11.29 15.48
C GLY A 151 -2.67 -11.19 16.22
N ASP A 152 -2.79 -10.24 17.16
CA ASP A 152 -4.06 -9.96 17.85
C ASP A 152 -5.09 -9.36 16.90
N LYS A 153 -4.64 -8.62 15.90
CA LYS A 153 -5.49 -8.00 14.89
C LYS A 153 -4.79 -7.94 13.53
N SER A 154 -5.56 -8.25 12.48
CA SER A 154 -5.15 -8.08 11.09
C SER A 154 -5.89 -6.89 10.49
N ILE A 155 -5.14 -5.91 9.98
CA ILE A 155 -5.66 -4.65 9.41
C ILE A 155 -5.03 -4.48 8.02
N THR A 156 -5.74 -3.87 7.09
CA THR A 156 -5.21 -3.63 5.75
C THR A 156 -4.08 -2.60 5.75
N GLU A 157 -3.14 -2.75 4.84
CA GLU A 157 -2.04 -1.80 4.66
C GLU A 157 -2.53 -0.39 4.32
N ILE A 158 -3.69 -0.26 3.68
CA ILE A 158 -4.31 1.03 3.36
C ILE A 158 -4.60 1.82 4.64
N THR A 159 -5.23 1.18 5.62
CA THR A 159 -5.55 1.78 6.92
C THR A 159 -4.27 2.03 7.74
N CYS A 160 -3.33 1.09 7.76
CA CYS A 160 -2.08 1.23 8.50
C CYS A 160 -1.21 2.37 7.95
N HIS A 161 -1.04 2.48 6.62
CA HIS A 161 -0.31 3.57 5.98
C HIS A 161 -0.96 4.93 6.23
N ALA A 162 -2.29 5.01 6.17
CA ALA A 162 -3.02 6.23 6.50
C ALA A 162 -2.73 6.69 7.94
N ARG A 163 -2.86 5.79 8.90
CA ARG A 163 -2.63 6.07 10.33
C ARG A 163 -1.18 6.40 10.62
N GLY A 164 -0.24 5.65 10.06
CA GLY A 164 1.20 5.89 10.22
C GLY A 164 1.62 7.24 9.65
N ALA A 165 1.16 7.58 8.45
CA ALA A 165 1.46 8.87 7.83
C ALA A 165 0.89 10.05 8.64
N HIS A 166 -0.34 9.92 9.13
CA HIS A 166 -0.96 10.94 9.98
C HIS A 166 -0.27 11.07 11.35
N PHE A 167 0.19 9.96 11.92
CA PHE A 167 0.96 9.96 13.17
C PHE A 167 2.28 10.74 13.00
N LEU A 168 2.99 10.54 11.89
CA LEU A 168 4.23 11.25 11.60
C LEU A 168 4.01 12.72 11.22
N ASN A 169 2.92 13.03 10.55
CA ASN A 169 2.53 14.37 10.15
C ASN A 169 1.00 14.54 10.16
N PRO A 170 0.41 15.14 11.22
CA PRO A 170 -1.03 15.32 11.35
C PRO A 170 -1.67 16.21 10.25
N GLU A 171 -0.89 16.95 9.49
CA GLU A 171 -1.39 17.77 8.37
C GLU A 171 -1.51 16.99 7.05
N VAL A 172 -1.01 15.75 7.00
CA VAL A 172 -1.15 14.90 5.81
C VAL A 172 -2.62 14.63 5.49
N ARG A 173 -2.98 14.80 4.21
CA ARG A 173 -4.34 14.52 3.67
C ARG A 173 -4.32 13.57 2.49
N THR A 174 -3.15 13.32 1.93
CA THR A 174 -2.98 12.39 0.82
C THR A 174 -1.66 11.63 0.98
N VAL A 175 -1.72 10.32 0.90
CA VAL A 175 -0.56 9.42 0.87
C VAL A 175 -0.47 8.83 -0.52
N ILE A 176 0.71 8.91 -1.13
CA ILE A 176 1.07 8.16 -2.34
C ILE A 176 2.01 7.06 -1.87
N ASP A 177 1.54 5.83 -1.94
CA ASP A 177 2.28 4.63 -1.55
C ASP A 177 2.67 3.85 -2.80
N ILE A 178 3.97 3.66 -3.00
CA ILE A 178 4.53 2.91 -4.12
C ILE A 178 5.15 1.63 -3.56
N GLY A 179 4.37 0.57 -3.55
CA GLY A 179 4.79 -0.75 -3.12
C GLY A 179 5.57 -1.51 -4.19
N GLY A 180 6.10 -2.69 -3.83
CA GLY A 180 6.87 -3.52 -4.76
C GLY A 180 6.06 -4.02 -5.96
N GLN A 181 4.78 -4.30 -5.78
CA GLN A 181 3.90 -4.88 -6.82
C GLN A 181 2.63 -4.08 -7.10
N ASP A 182 2.36 -3.07 -6.31
CA ASP A 182 1.20 -2.20 -6.43
C ASP A 182 1.56 -0.75 -6.12
N SER A 183 0.65 0.14 -6.40
CA SER A 183 0.72 1.53 -5.96
C SER A 183 -0.66 2.00 -5.53
N LYS A 184 -0.70 2.84 -4.50
CA LYS A 184 -1.92 3.32 -3.88
C LYS A 184 -1.89 4.83 -3.71
N VAL A 185 -3.04 5.46 -3.87
CA VAL A 185 -3.26 6.85 -3.41
C VAL A 185 -4.36 6.80 -2.36
N ILE A 186 -4.05 7.22 -1.15
CA ILE A 186 -4.95 7.17 0.00
C ILE A 186 -5.25 8.59 0.42
N ARG A 187 -6.53 8.94 0.46
CA ARG A 187 -6.99 10.23 0.96
C ARG A 187 -7.47 10.10 2.39
N LEU A 188 -6.98 10.97 3.26
CA LEU A 188 -7.32 11.01 4.67
C LEU A 188 -8.30 12.16 4.97
N ASP A 189 -9.09 11.97 6.02
CA ASP A 189 -9.83 13.04 6.68
C ASP A 189 -8.94 13.79 7.69
N GLU A 190 -9.55 14.69 8.45
CA GLU A 190 -8.85 15.51 9.46
C GLU A 190 -8.30 14.71 10.63
N ASN A 191 -8.86 13.52 10.90
CA ASN A 191 -8.50 12.62 11.99
C ASN A 191 -7.52 11.51 11.54
N GLY A 192 -7.06 11.55 10.29
CA GLY A 192 -6.19 10.51 9.73
C GLY A 192 -6.92 9.22 9.35
N ALA A 193 -8.25 9.23 9.30
CA ALA A 193 -9.01 8.09 8.80
C ALA A 193 -9.05 8.09 7.27
N VAL A 194 -9.18 6.89 6.69
CA VAL A 194 -9.27 6.72 5.23
C VAL A 194 -10.62 7.24 4.73
N ALA A 195 -10.61 8.38 4.05
CA ALA A 195 -11.79 8.95 3.42
C ALA A 195 -12.05 8.35 2.02
N ASN A 196 -10.98 8.01 1.29
CA ASN A 196 -11.06 7.36 -0.02
C ASN A 196 -9.70 6.79 -0.39
N PHE A 197 -9.67 5.80 -1.29
CA PHE A 197 -8.42 5.30 -1.86
C PHE A 197 -8.61 4.80 -3.29
N VAL A 198 -7.53 4.82 -4.05
CA VAL A 198 -7.40 4.14 -5.34
C VAL A 198 -6.13 3.31 -5.33
N MET A 199 -6.16 2.20 -6.03
CA MET A 199 -5.07 1.23 -6.02
C MET A 199 -4.85 0.68 -7.43
N ASN A 200 -3.60 0.69 -7.88
CA ASN A 200 -3.15 -0.06 -9.04
C ASN A 200 -2.46 -1.35 -8.56
N ASP A 201 -3.11 -2.46 -8.75
CA ASP A 201 -2.67 -3.80 -8.36
C ASP A 201 -2.63 -4.77 -9.56
N LYS A 202 -2.84 -4.23 -10.77
CA LYS A 202 -2.98 -5.03 -12.00
C LYS A 202 -1.82 -4.86 -12.97
N CYS A 203 -1.06 -3.79 -12.84
CA CYS A 203 0.04 -3.47 -13.73
C CYS A 203 1.26 -3.09 -12.90
N ALA A 204 2.41 -3.67 -13.23
CA ALA A 204 3.69 -3.34 -12.59
C ALA A 204 4.17 -1.91 -12.92
N ALA A 205 3.66 -1.28 -13.97
CA ALA A 205 3.99 0.12 -14.29
C ALA A 205 3.65 1.02 -13.10
N GLY A 206 4.58 1.87 -12.69
CA GLY A 206 4.43 2.72 -11.51
C GLY A 206 4.59 2.01 -10.16
N THR A 207 5.21 0.84 -10.14
CA THR A 207 5.52 0.09 -8.91
C THR A 207 7.02 0.00 -8.66
N GLY A 208 7.45 -0.37 -7.46
CA GLY A 208 8.86 -0.53 -7.12
C GLY A 208 9.57 -1.52 -8.04
N ARG A 209 8.95 -2.62 -8.42
CA ARG A 209 9.53 -3.59 -9.37
C ARG A 209 9.73 -3.01 -10.77
N PHE A 210 8.84 -2.14 -11.21
CA PHE A 210 9.02 -1.41 -12.45
C PHE A 210 10.26 -0.52 -12.38
N LEU A 211 10.42 0.24 -11.29
CA LEU A 211 11.57 1.10 -11.09
C LEU A 211 12.88 0.32 -11.01
N GLU A 212 12.88 -0.81 -10.26
CA GLU A 212 14.05 -1.72 -10.19
C GLU A 212 14.44 -2.27 -11.56
N MET A 213 13.47 -2.64 -12.39
CA MET A 213 13.72 -3.15 -13.72
C MET A 213 14.32 -2.06 -14.62
N MET A 214 13.77 -0.84 -14.58
CA MET A 214 14.31 0.29 -15.35
C MET A 214 15.73 0.65 -14.92
N ALA A 215 16.01 0.67 -13.62
CA ALA A 215 17.34 0.93 -13.09
C ALA A 215 18.35 -0.13 -13.61
N ARG A 216 17.98 -1.41 -13.61
CA ARG A 216 18.82 -2.49 -14.17
C ARG A 216 19.05 -2.31 -15.67
N THR A 217 18.01 -1.96 -16.42
CA THR A 217 18.11 -1.72 -17.87
C THR A 217 19.05 -0.56 -18.20
N MET A 218 19.12 0.43 -17.33
CA MET A 218 20.03 1.57 -17.42
C MET A 218 21.38 1.35 -16.71
N GLU A 219 21.63 0.14 -16.17
CA GLU A 219 22.86 -0.25 -15.46
C GLU A 219 23.19 0.67 -14.25
N MET A 220 22.18 1.11 -13.51
CA MET A 220 22.33 2.00 -12.35
C MET A 220 21.58 1.48 -11.12
N SER A 221 21.89 2.04 -9.94
CA SER A 221 21.10 1.79 -8.74
C SER A 221 19.81 2.63 -8.74
N LEU A 222 18.81 2.27 -7.93
CA LEU A 222 17.61 3.10 -7.74
C LEU A 222 17.95 4.50 -7.21
N ASP A 223 18.91 4.59 -6.28
CA ASP A 223 19.35 5.86 -5.73
C ASP A 223 20.01 6.76 -6.79
N ASP A 224 20.85 6.16 -7.66
CA ASP A 224 21.49 6.90 -8.74
C ASP A 224 20.47 7.31 -9.80
N MET A 225 19.49 6.44 -10.12
CA MET A 225 18.39 6.76 -11.01
C MET A 225 17.55 7.92 -10.47
N GLY A 226 17.22 7.90 -9.17
CA GLY A 226 16.50 8.99 -8.53
C GLY A 226 17.25 10.33 -8.58
N LYS A 227 18.58 10.33 -8.38
CA LYS A 227 19.42 11.52 -8.50
C LYS A 227 19.53 12.01 -9.95
N ALA A 228 19.73 11.09 -10.88
CA ALA A 228 19.85 11.38 -12.31
C ALA A 228 18.57 12.04 -12.85
N GLY A 229 17.39 11.52 -12.46
CA GLY A 229 16.10 12.09 -12.85
C GLY A 229 15.88 13.54 -12.39
N LEU A 230 16.54 13.97 -11.31
CA LEU A 230 16.51 15.38 -10.86
C LEU A 230 17.39 16.31 -11.74
N SER A 231 18.28 15.74 -12.55
CA SER A 231 19.24 16.45 -13.42
C SER A 231 18.85 16.41 -14.89
N TYR A 232 17.65 15.93 -15.23
CA TYR A 232 17.17 15.79 -16.60
C TYR A 232 17.19 17.13 -17.38
N LYS A 233 17.37 17.06 -18.67
CA LYS A 233 17.41 18.21 -19.59
C LYS A 233 16.34 18.12 -20.65
N GLU A 234 16.00 16.89 -21.07
CA GLU A 234 14.96 16.60 -22.05
C GLU A 234 13.82 15.86 -21.38
N ASP A 235 12.60 16.33 -21.55
CA ASP A 235 11.38 15.67 -21.06
C ASP A 235 11.02 14.51 -22.00
N ILE A 236 11.50 13.31 -21.67
CA ILE A 236 11.24 12.10 -22.43
C ILE A 236 10.06 11.37 -21.82
N THR A 237 9.01 11.17 -22.60
CA THR A 237 7.85 10.36 -22.21
C THR A 237 8.04 8.93 -22.72
N ILE A 238 7.92 7.95 -21.83
CA ILE A 238 7.88 6.53 -22.16
C ILE A 238 6.48 5.96 -22.03
N SER A 239 6.21 4.85 -22.73
CA SER A 239 4.89 4.23 -22.74
C SER A 239 4.44 3.79 -21.35
N SER A 240 3.27 4.26 -20.92
CA SER A 240 2.61 3.88 -19.67
C SER A 240 1.69 2.65 -19.81
N MET A 241 1.61 2.03 -20.99
CA MET A 241 0.65 0.94 -21.23
C MET A 241 1.03 -0.35 -20.51
N CYS A 242 2.30 -0.73 -20.52
CA CYS A 242 2.78 -1.98 -19.93
C CYS A 242 4.29 -1.92 -19.70
N THR A 243 4.76 -2.51 -18.62
CA THR A 243 6.19 -2.62 -18.27
C THR A 243 7.07 -3.14 -19.41
N VAL A 244 6.61 -4.15 -20.16
CA VAL A 244 7.38 -4.73 -21.29
C VAL A 244 7.55 -3.74 -22.43
N PHE A 245 6.52 -2.97 -22.76
CA PHE A 245 6.63 -1.93 -23.79
C PHE A 245 7.54 -0.79 -23.33
N ALA A 246 7.41 -0.36 -22.08
CA ALA A 246 8.28 0.68 -21.52
C ALA A 246 9.75 0.26 -21.53
N GLU A 247 10.08 -0.98 -21.14
CA GLU A 247 11.44 -1.52 -21.19
C GLU A 247 11.99 -1.51 -22.62
N SER A 248 11.21 -2.02 -23.58
CA SER A 248 11.62 -2.05 -24.99
C SER A 248 11.88 -0.65 -25.55
N GLU A 249 11.09 0.34 -25.13
CA GLU A 249 11.24 1.73 -25.51
C GLU A 249 12.49 2.35 -24.88
N VAL A 250 12.75 2.12 -23.60
CA VAL A 250 13.97 2.57 -22.91
C VAL A 250 15.21 1.99 -23.59
N VAL A 251 15.25 0.69 -23.89
CA VAL A 251 16.35 0.06 -24.64
C VAL A 251 16.56 0.73 -25.99
N SER A 252 15.47 1.05 -26.71
CA SER A 252 15.55 1.73 -28.01
C SER A 252 16.09 3.17 -27.88
N LEU A 253 15.71 3.88 -26.83
CA LEU A 253 16.17 5.24 -26.55
C LEU A 253 17.65 5.26 -26.14
N ILE A 254 18.10 4.28 -25.36
CA ILE A 254 19.53 4.07 -25.03
C ILE A 254 20.35 3.83 -26.33
N ALA A 255 19.84 2.98 -27.23
CA ALA A 255 20.48 2.73 -28.52
C ALA A 255 20.55 3.97 -29.43
N GLN A 256 19.68 4.95 -29.22
CA GLN A 256 19.69 6.26 -29.88
C GLN A 256 20.58 7.28 -29.15
N ASN A 257 21.36 6.87 -28.16
CA ASN A 257 22.24 7.71 -27.33
C ASN A 257 21.49 8.80 -26.54
N LYS A 258 20.24 8.57 -26.14
CA LYS A 258 19.57 9.43 -25.18
C LYS A 258 20.25 9.34 -23.82
N ALA A 259 20.38 10.46 -23.13
CA ALA A 259 21.05 10.49 -21.83
C ALA A 259 20.25 9.70 -20.76
N THR A 260 20.96 8.95 -19.94
CA THR A 260 20.33 8.19 -18.85
C THR A 260 19.65 9.09 -17.83
N ASP A 261 20.15 10.33 -17.63
CA ASP A 261 19.53 11.32 -16.77
C ASP A 261 18.10 11.68 -17.25
N ASP A 262 17.94 11.86 -18.58
CA ASP A 262 16.64 12.16 -19.18
C ASP A 262 15.68 10.96 -19.13
N LEU A 263 16.22 9.74 -19.29
CA LEU A 263 15.45 8.50 -19.16
C LEU A 263 15.09 8.16 -17.71
N SER A 264 15.83 8.68 -16.74
CA SER A 264 15.58 8.49 -15.31
C SER A 264 14.36 9.28 -14.82
N LEU A 265 13.88 10.26 -15.57
CA LEU A 265 12.61 10.92 -15.34
C LEU A 265 11.48 10.01 -15.84
N ILE A 266 11.17 8.99 -15.04
CA ILE A 266 10.09 8.04 -15.36
C ILE A 266 8.78 8.64 -14.87
N HIS A 267 7.90 8.95 -15.79
CA HIS A 267 6.53 9.36 -15.46
C HIS A 267 5.71 8.14 -15.04
N ILE A 268 5.21 8.18 -13.81
CA ILE A 268 4.38 7.14 -13.20
C ILE A 268 2.90 7.48 -13.44
#